data_7205f027ebcfb98cd378c98c3359953a
#
_entry.id   7205f027ebcfb98cd378c98c3359953a
#
_cell.length_a   1.000
_cell.length_b   1.000
_cell.length_c   1.000
_cell.angle_alpha   90.00
_cell.angle_beta   90.00
_cell.angle_gamma   90.00
#
_symmetry.space_group_name_H-M   'P 1'
#
loop_
_entity.id
_entity.type
_entity.pdbx_description
1 polymer ?
#
loop_
_entity_poly.entity_id
_entity_poly.type
_entity_poly.pdbx_seq_one_letter_code
_entity_poly.pdbx_strand_id
1 'polypeptide(L)' 'MGRIYFKELPLFHLYDGDLTGTQKLLMTLLLVDRYDIYELSCLAQMCPEDVTTDLVELKRKGYRQDK' A
#
# COMPACT_ATOMS: atom_id res chain seq x y z
N MET A 1 -10.18 -10.45 -8.82
CA MET A 1 -9.56 -9.91 -7.60
C MET A 1 -10.16 -8.58 -7.27
N GLY A 2 -10.37 -8.31 -5.98
CA GLY A 2 -10.88 -7.04 -5.53
C GLY A 2 -9.83 -5.93 -5.62
N ARG A 3 -10.27 -4.71 -5.73
CA ARG A 3 -9.42 -3.54 -5.63
C ARG A 3 -9.17 -3.23 -4.16
N ILE A 4 -8.02 -2.71 -3.87
CA ILE A 4 -7.54 -2.45 -2.52
C ILE A 4 -7.40 -0.95 -2.32
N TYR A 5 -7.76 -0.46 -1.15
CA TYR A 5 -7.45 0.91 -0.77
C TYR A 5 -7.34 0.99 0.76
N PHE A 6 -6.65 2.01 1.23
CA PHE A 6 -6.58 2.30 2.65
C PHE A 6 -7.60 3.35 3.01
N LYS A 7 -8.32 3.08 4.09
CA LYS A 7 -9.40 3.90 4.58
C LYS A 7 -8.86 4.92 5.56
N GLU A 8 -9.25 6.18 5.39
CA GLU A 8 -9.14 7.20 6.42
C GLU A 8 -7.77 7.38 7.03
N LEU A 9 -6.73 7.09 6.30
CA LEU A 9 -5.43 7.25 6.91
C LEU A 9 -4.92 8.64 6.68
N PRO A 10 -4.66 9.39 7.75
CA PRO A 10 -3.92 10.62 7.61
C PRO A 10 -2.51 10.31 7.08
N LEU A 11 -1.79 11.32 6.69
CA LEU A 11 -0.46 11.14 6.10
C LEU A 11 0.60 10.74 7.14
N PHE A 12 0.20 10.21 8.28
CA PHE A 12 1.12 9.74 9.32
C PHE A 12 2.06 8.65 8.85
N HIS A 13 1.64 7.86 7.87
CA HIS A 13 2.52 6.84 7.31
C HIS A 13 3.81 7.44 6.73
N LEU A 14 3.78 8.68 6.30
CA LEU A 14 4.98 9.33 5.77
C LEU A 14 6.02 9.61 6.85
N TYR A 15 5.58 9.65 8.11
CA TYR A 15 6.45 9.89 9.24
C TYR A 15 6.86 8.61 9.97
N ASP A 16 6.34 7.46 9.55
CA ASP A 16 6.67 6.18 10.18
C ASP A 16 8.03 5.70 9.64
N GLY A 17 9.04 5.78 10.48
CA GLY A 17 10.39 5.37 10.12
C GLY A 17 10.56 3.87 9.91
N ASP A 18 9.59 3.06 10.32
CA ASP A 18 9.62 1.61 10.11
C ASP A 18 9.12 1.20 8.73
N LEU A 19 8.55 2.13 7.97
CA LEU A 19 8.08 1.85 6.62
C LEU A 19 9.19 2.09 5.61
N THR A 20 9.28 1.19 4.64
CA THR A 20 10.18 1.41 3.50
C THR A 20 9.61 2.45 2.55
N GLY A 21 10.44 2.96 1.64
CA GLY A 21 9.99 3.90 0.61
C GLY A 21 8.89 3.30 -0.26
N THR A 22 8.99 2.02 -0.62
CA THR A 22 7.97 1.35 -1.42
C THR A 22 6.66 1.19 -0.66
N GLN A 23 6.72 0.90 0.63
CA GLN A 23 5.52 0.82 1.47
C GLN A 23 4.83 2.16 1.58
N LYS A 24 5.58 3.23 1.76
CA LYS A 24 5.02 4.59 1.79
C LYS A 24 4.37 4.96 0.46
N LEU A 25 5.01 4.60 -0.65
CA LEU A 25 4.46 4.83 -1.97
C LEU A 25 3.15 4.08 -2.18
N LEU A 26 3.11 2.80 -1.83
CA LEU A 26 1.89 2.00 -1.97
C LEU A 26 0.75 2.57 -1.14
N MET A 27 1.02 2.97 0.09
CA MET A 27 0.00 3.59 0.93
C MET A 27 -0.50 4.90 0.33
N THR A 28 0.39 5.72 -0.17
CA THR A 28 0.01 7.00 -0.78
C THR A 28 -0.91 6.76 -1.99
N LEU A 29 -0.58 5.80 -2.84
CA LEU A 29 -1.41 5.45 -4.00
C LEU A 29 -2.79 4.96 -3.54
N LEU A 30 -2.83 4.10 -2.54
CA LEU A 30 -4.08 3.50 -2.06
C LEU A 30 -4.95 4.46 -1.27
N LEU A 31 -4.41 5.55 -0.78
CA LEU A 31 -5.18 6.63 -0.17
C LEU A 31 -5.88 7.49 -1.21
N VAL A 32 -5.33 7.56 -2.41
CA VAL A 32 -5.88 8.38 -3.49
C VAL A 32 -6.98 7.64 -4.24
N ASP A 33 -6.77 6.37 -4.51
CA ASP A 33 -7.72 5.60 -5.32
C ASP A 33 -7.62 4.11 -4.96
N ARG A 34 -8.44 3.30 -5.61
CA ARG A 34 -8.45 1.86 -5.44
C ARG A 34 -7.72 1.22 -6.59
N TYR A 35 -6.80 0.33 -6.27
CA TYR A 35 -5.99 -0.37 -7.27
C TYR A 35 -5.93 -1.85 -6.94
N ASP A 36 -5.81 -2.69 -7.96
CA ASP A 36 -5.45 -4.09 -7.75
C ASP A 36 -3.92 -4.23 -7.70
N ILE A 37 -3.47 -5.45 -7.43
CA ILE A 37 -2.03 -5.72 -7.26
C ILE A 37 -1.26 -5.44 -8.55
N TYR A 38 -1.84 -5.75 -9.70
CA TYR A 38 -1.16 -5.53 -10.97
C TYR A 38 -1.05 -4.05 -11.30
N GLU A 39 -2.09 -3.30 -11.01
CA GLU A 39 -2.04 -1.84 -11.18
C GLU A 39 -0.97 -1.22 -10.28
N LEU A 40 -0.92 -1.65 -9.02
CA LEU A 40 0.09 -1.18 -8.09
C LEU A 40 1.50 -1.56 -8.54
N SER A 41 1.69 -2.76 -9.06
CA SER A 41 3.00 -3.18 -9.54
C SER A 41 3.48 -2.30 -10.70
N CYS A 42 2.59 -1.91 -11.59
CA CYS A 42 2.92 -1.01 -12.69
C CYS A 42 3.23 0.40 -12.18
N LEU A 43 2.38 0.94 -11.31
CA LEU A 43 2.54 2.30 -10.82
C LEU A 43 3.77 2.47 -9.95
N ALA A 44 4.06 1.49 -9.12
CA ALA A 44 5.21 1.51 -8.21
C ALA A 44 6.48 0.94 -8.84
N GLN A 45 6.38 0.39 -10.05
CA GLN A 45 7.48 -0.28 -10.74
C GLN A 45 8.09 -1.39 -9.88
N MET A 46 7.22 -2.21 -9.31
CA MET A 46 7.57 -3.33 -8.44
C MET A 46 7.02 -4.63 -9.01
N CYS A 47 7.63 -5.75 -8.62
CA CYS A 47 7.04 -7.05 -8.92
C CYS A 47 5.75 -7.25 -8.11
N PRO A 48 4.72 -7.93 -8.67
CA PRO A 48 3.48 -8.18 -7.92
C PRO A 48 3.73 -8.91 -6.60
N GLU A 49 4.72 -9.79 -6.54
CA GLU A 49 5.09 -10.48 -5.30
C GLU A 49 5.57 -9.52 -4.24
N ASP A 50 6.38 -8.53 -4.63
CA ASP A 50 6.87 -7.52 -3.70
C ASP A 50 5.73 -6.62 -3.22
N VAL A 51 4.80 -6.27 -4.10
CA VAL A 51 3.60 -5.52 -3.71
C VAL A 51 2.82 -6.30 -2.66
N THR A 52 2.59 -7.59 -2.90
CA THR A 52 1.85 -8.43 -1.96
C THR A 52 2.56 -8.50 -0.61
N THR A 53 3.88 -8.68 -0.61
CA THR A 53 4.66 -8.72 0.63
C THR A 53 4.55 -7.41 1.39
N ASP A 54 4.68 -6.29 0.72
CA ASP A 54 4.58 -4.99 1.36
C ASP A 54 3.17 -4.75 1.92
N LEU A 55 2.12 -5.17 1.22
CA LEU A 55 0.75 -5.04 1.71
C LEU A 55 0.51 -5.89 2.95
N VAL A 56 1.07 -7.09 3.01
CA VAL A 56 0.98 -7.96 4.20
C VAL A 56 1.68 -7.29 5.37
N GLU A 57 2.85 -6.72 5.16
CA GLU A 57 3.59 -6.02 6.21
C GLU A 57 2.82 -4.79 6.72
N LEU A 58 2.21 -4.02 5.81
CA LEU A 58 1.42 -2.86 6.18
C LEU A 58 0.22 -3.27 7.04
N LYS A 59 -0.45 -4.35 6.67
CA LYS A 59 -1.57 -4.87 7.44
C LYS A 59 -1.11 -5.32 8.83
N ARG A 60 0.03 -5.98 8.91
CA ARG A 60 0.60 -6.43 10.18
C ARG A 60 0.95 -5.26 11.10
N LYS A 61 1.37 -4.15 10.52
CA LYS A 61 1.69 -2.93 11.27
C LYS A 61 0.47 -2.14 11.72
N GLY A 62 -0.73 -2.59 11.35
CA GLY A 62 -1.96 -1.96 11.80
C GLY A 62 -2.61 -1.03 10.79
N TYR A 63 -2.04 -0.86 9.62
CA TYR A 63 -2.68 -0.10 8.56
C TYR A 63 -3.79 -0.93 7.92
N ARG A 64 -4.97 -0.36 7.79
CA ARG A 64 -6.14 -1.09 7.29
C ARG A 64 -6.23 -1.05 5.78
N GLN A 65 -6.63 -2.17 5.23
CA GLN A 65 -6.93 -2.30 3.82
C GLN A 65 -8.40 -2.63 3.63
N ASP A 66 -9.02 -2.03 2.62
CA ASP A 66 -10.34 -2.42 2.14
C ASP A 66 -10.21 -2.97 0.73
N LYS A 67 -11.05 -3.95 0.44
CA LYS A 67 -11.11 -4.52 -0.90
C LYS A 67 -12.35 -4.05 -1.63
#